data_3b56b19d4ba19cb01e111dbddae3feb7
#
_entry.id   3b56b19d4ba19cb01e111dbddae3feb7
#
_cell.length_a   1.000
_cell.length_b   1.000
_cell.length_c   1.000
_cell.angle_alpha   90.00
_cell.angle_beta   90.00
_cell.angle_gamma   90.00
#
_symmetry.space_group_name_H-M   'P 1'
#
loop_
_entity.id
_entity.type
_entity.pdbx_description
1 polymer ?
#
loop_
_entity_poly.entity_id
_entity_poly.type
_entity_poly.pdbx_seq_one_letter_code
_entity_poly.pdbx_strand_id
1 'polypeptide(L)'
;MLQAAAGAWADPPPTEATPAAPYLLAGAPTFDLTVVKFREKYNRDNPKLPIGEFRAIPTAEDDSPLLTRAASKLNENLYASTALEKGTGKIKTLQITHLPLQQATEEKAARAIAISYMAALMRQFEPALTVEQSQNKVNSLLEKGKGSRFYQQQVGAIRYVVSDNGDKGVTFAVEPIKLALSEP
;
A
#
# COMPACT_ATOMS: atom_id res chain seq x y z
N MET A 1 -30.80 27.58 -30.88
CA MET A 1 -30.72 27.26 -30.49
C MET A 1 -30.42 26.56 -29.68
N LEU A 2 -30.33 26.19 -29.34
CA LEU A 2 -30.09 25.56 -28.60
C LEU A 2 -29.45 24.64 -28.27
N GLN A 3 -29.38 24.29 -28.37
CA GLN A 3 -28.86 23.42 -28.17
C GLN A 3 -27.86 23.17 -27.71
N ALA A 4 -27.71 23.19 -27.95
CA ALA A 4 -26.55 23.00 -27.77
C ALA A 4 -26.22 22.77 -26.58
N ALA A 5 -26.52 23.34 -26.15
CA ALA A 5 -26.14 23.21 -25.04
C ALA A 5 -26.06 22.12 -24.51
N ALA A 6 -26.65 21.72 -24.78
CA ALA A 6 -26.63 20.73 -24.22
C ALA A 6 -25.58 20.16 -23.97
N GLY A 7 -25.22 19.95 -24.57
CA GLY A 7 -24.35 19.15 -24.34
C GLY A 7 -23.61 19.24 -23.40
N ALA A 8 -23.40 19.93 -23.38
CA ALA A 8 -22.52 19.96 -22.67
C ALA A 8 -22.58 19.31 -21.58
N TRP A 9 -23.19 19.19 -21.21
CA TRP A 9 -23.10 18.78 -20.14
C TRP A 9 -23.03 17.66 -19.84
N ALA A 10 -22.94 17.37 -20.26
CA ALA A 10 -22.86 16.23 -19.96
C ALA A 10 -21.77 15.78 -19.41
N ASP A 11 -21.26 15.90 -19.37
CA ASP A 11 -20.32 15.32 -19.01
C ASP A 11 -19.65 15.31 -18.13
N PRO A 12 -19.54 14.81 -17.62
CA PRO A 12 -18.85 14.78 -16.76
C PRO A 12 -18.14 14.00 -16.52
N PRO A 13 -17.61 13.83 -16.27
CA PRO A 13 -16.87 13.16 -16.07
C PRO A 13 -16.49 12.60 -15.31
N PRO A 14 -16.46 12.22 -15.09
CA PRO A 14 -16.15 11.61 -14.41
C PRO A 14 -15.24 11.28 -14.02
N THR A 15 -15.27 10.97 -14.28
CA THR A 15 -14.47 10.64 -14.24
C THR A 15 -13.91 10.75 -13.25
N GLU A 16 -14.24 11.10 -12.61
CA GLU A 16 -13.78 11.23 -11.79
C GLU A 16 -12.72 10.90 -11.72
N ALA A 17 -12.50 10.42 -12.34
CA ALA A 17 -11.35 10.22 -12.52
C ALA A 17 -10.36 9.72 -11.63
N THR A 18 -10.55 9.32 -10.55
CA THR A 18 -9.57 8.64 -9.74
C THR A 18 -9.53 7.20 -10.16
N PRO A 19 -8.43 6.74 -10.75
CA PRO A 19 -8.37 5.33 -11.12
C PRO A 19 -8.42 4.46 -9.90
N ALA A 20 -8.99 3.29 -10.04
CA ALA A 20 -9.00 2.31 -8.96
C ALA A 20 -7.59 1.83 -8.72
N ALA A 21 -7.27 1.53 -7.47
CA ALA A 21 -5.99 0.92 -7.14
C ALA A 21 -5.88 -0.42 -7.88
N PRO A 22 -4.69 -0.74 -8.40
CA PRO A 22 -4.57 -1.96 -9.21
C PRO A 22 -5.01 -3.23 -8.49
N TYR A 23 -4.81 -3.34 -7.19
CA TYR A 23 -5.18 -4.56 -6.49
C TYR A 23 -6.70 -4.75 -6.39
N LEU A 24 -7.46 -3.71 -6.67
CA LEU A 24 -8.93 -3.79 -6.65
C LEU A 24 -9.50 -4.31 -7.96
N LEU A 25 -8.69 -4.37 -9.00
CA LEU A 25 -9.16 -4.79 -10.30
C LEU A 25 -9.43 -6.28 -10.33
N ALA A 26 -10.43 -6.66 -11.11
CA ALA A 26 -10.72 -8.08 -11.30
C ALA A 26 -9.51 -8.77 -11.88
N GLY A 27 -9.19 -9.95 -11.35
CA GLY A 27 -8.04 -10.71 -11.82
C GLY A 27 -6.69 -10.19 -11.34
N ALA A 28 -6.68 -9.22 -10.44
CA ALA A 28 -5.41 -8.75 -9.88
C ALA A 28 -4.69 -9.90 -9.18
N PRO A 29 -3.36 -10.01 -9.35
CA PRO A 29 -2.63 -11.13 -8.79
C PRO A 29 -2.54 -11.07 -7.26
N THR A 30 -2.21 -12.22 -6.65
CA THR A 30 -1.91 -12.30 -5.24
C THR A 30 -0.47 -12.77 -5.08
N PHE A 31 0.12 -12.46 -3.92
CA PHE A 31 1.31 -13.17 -3.51
C PHE A 31 0.90 -14.59 -3.13
N ASP A 32 1.80 -15.53 -3.34
CA ASP A 32 1.57 -16.91 -2.88
C ASP A 32 1.92 -16.96 -1.39
N LEU A 33 1.13 -16.27 -0.59
CA LEU A 33 1.47 -15.98 0.79
C LEU A 33 0.22 -15.54 1.54
N THR A 34 -0.01 -16.11 2.72
CA THR A 34 -1.09 -15.69 3.60
C THR A 34 -0.54 -14.69 4.61
N VAL A 35 -1.44 -13.95 5.25
CA VAL A 35 -1.01 -12.95 6.21
C VAL A 35 -0.35 -13.59 7.44
N VAL A 36 -0.78 -14.79 7.82
CA VAL A 36 -0.16 -15.49 8.95
C VAL A 36 1.28 -15.82 8.65
N LYS A 37 1.54 -16.40 7.48
CA LYS A 37 2.91 -16.76 7.10
C LYS A 37 3.78 -15.53 6.89
N PHE A 38 3.21 -14.47 6.34
CA PHE A 38 3.94 -13.22 6.20
C PHE A 38 4.38 -12.71 7.56
N ARG A 39 3.44 -12.66 8.52
CA ARG A 39 3.74 -12.15 9.85
C ARG A 39 4.82 -12.98 10.55
N GLU A 40 4.72 -14.29 10.44
CA GLU A 40 5.71 -15.17 11.07
C GLU A 40 7.11 -14.87 10.56
N LYS A 41 7.26 -14.78 9.25
CA LYS A 41 8.56 -14.52 8.66
C LYS A 41 9.03 -13.11 8.97
N TYR A 42 8.14 -12.14 8.81
CA TYR A 42 8.50 -10.74 9.07
C TYR A 42 8.97 -10.56 10.52
N ASN A 43 8.21 -11.06 11.47
CA ASN A 43 8.53 -10.87 12.89
C ASN A 43 9.81 -11.63 13.28
N ARG A 44 10.04 -12.79 12.67
CA ARG A 44 11.29 -13.50 12.92
C ARG A 44 12.49 -12.70 12.43
N ASP A 45 12.36 -12.08 11.26
CA ASP A 45 13.45 -11.30 10.68
C ASP A 45 13.61 -9.93 11.31
N ASN A 46 12.55 -9.40 11.93
CA ASN A 46 12.53 -8.03 12.45
C ASN A 46 11.98 -8.00 13.88
N PRO A 47 12.68 -8.61 14.84
CA PRO A 47 12.14 -8.71 16.20
C PRO A 47 11.98 -7.36 16.90
N LYS A 48 12.70 -6.34 16.44
CA LYS A 48 12.59 -5.01 17.06
C LYS A 48 11.53 -4.14 16.40
N LEU A 49 10.95 -4.61 15.30
CA LEU A 49 9.91 -3.87 14.60
C LEU A 49 8.72 -4.80 14.35
N PRO A 50 8.13 -5.36 15.41
CA PRO A 50 7.12 -6.39 15.22
C PRO A 50 5.82 -5.83 14.66
N ILE A 51 5.13 -6.67 13.90
CA ILE A 51 3.77 -6.39 13.45
C ILE A 51 2.84 -7.31 14.22
N GLY A 52 1.87 -6.74 14.91
CA GLY A 52 0.89 -7.50 15.64
C GLY A 52 -0.12 -8.17 14.73
N GLU A 53 -1.08 -8.83 15.35
CA GLU A 53 -2.08 -9.57 14.60
C GLU A 53 -2.94 -8.63 13.76
N PHE A 54 -3.19 -9.01 12.51
CA PHE A 54 -4.10 -8.27 11.66
C PHE A 54 -5.54 -8.60 12.04
N ARG A 55 -6.35 -7.58 12.18
CA ARG A 55 -7.74 -7.74 12.52
C ARG A 55 -8.60 -7.29 11.36
N ALA A 56 -9.66 -8.06 11.10
CA ALA A 56 -10.53 -7.75 9.98
C ALA A 56 -11.17 -6.39 10.19
N ILE A 57 -11.26 -5.64 9.09
CA ILE A 57 -11.92 -4.34 9.06
C ILE A 57 -13.29 -4.57 8.47
N PRO A 58 -14.36 -4.05 9.11
CA PRO A 58 -15.69 -4.16 8.52
C PRO A 58 -15.70 -3.50 7.15
N THR A 59 -16.32 -4.17 6.19
CA THR A 59 -16.37 -3.64 4.84
C THR A 59 -17.57 -2.74 4.67
N ALA A 60 -17.39 -1.66 3.91
CA ALA A 60 -18.49 -0.84 3.49
C ALA A 60 -19.22 -1.55 2.34
N GLU A 61 -20.46 -1.12 2.09
CA GLU A 61 -21.25 -1.75 1.05
C GLU A 61 -20.61 -1.68 -0.31
N ASP A 62 -19.85 -0.62 -0.55
CA ASP A 62 -19.22 -0.42 -1.85
C ASP A 62 -17.86 -1.09 -1.95
N ASP A 63 -17.42 -1.77 -0.91
CA ASP A 63 -16.17 -2.52 -1.00
C ASP A 63 -16.36 -3.74 -1.88
N SER A 64 -15.23 -4.16 -2.46
CA SER A 64 -15.26 -5.33 -3.34
C SER A 64 -15.68 -6.56 -2.57
N PRO A 65 -16.65 -7.32 -3.07
CA PRO A 65 -17.04 -8.56 -2.42
C PRO A 65 -15.97 -9.64 -2.53
N LEU A 66 -14.93 -9.41 -3.32
CA LEU A 66 -13.87 -10.39 -3.51
C LEU A 66 -12.71 -10.22 -2.53
N LEU A 67 -12.75 -9.19 -1.69
CA LEU A 67 -11.63 -8.88 -0.82
C LEU A 67 -12.03 -8.88 0.64
N THR A 68 -11.09 -9.25 1.48
CA THR A 68 -11.17 -9.04 2.93
C THR A 68 -10.07 -8.09 3.31
N ARG A 69 -10.39 -7.07 4.10
CA ARG A 69 -9.40 -6.10 4.55
C ARG A 69 -9.10 -6.33 6.02
N ALA A 70 -7.84 -6.11 6.38
CA ALA A 70 -7.43 -6.26 7.78
C ALA A 70 -6.32 -5.26 8.07
N ALA A 71 -6.17 -4.92 9.34
CA ALA A 71 -5.18 -3.96 9.76
C ALA A 71 -4.59 -4.32 11.11
N SER A 72 -3.37 -3.85 11.34
CA SER A 72 -2.65 -4.03 12.58
C SER A 72 -2.07 -2.68 12.99
N LYS A 73 -2.43 -2.21 14.17
CA LYS A 73 -1.91 -0.95 14.70
C LYS A 73 -0.48 -1.16 15.17
N LEU A 74 0.45 -0.36 14.67
CA LEU A 74 1.85 -0.44 15.06
C LEU A 74 2.17 0.54 16.17
N ASN A 75 1.63 1.75 16.08
CA ASN A 75 1.68 2.73 17.16
C ASN A 75 0.57 3.75 16.92
N GLU A 76 0.58 4.85 17.66
CA GLU A 76 -0.54 5.80 17.60
C GLU A 76 -0.71 6.46 16.25
N ASN A 77 0.34 6.51 15.44
CA ASN A 77 0.27 7.17 14.16
C ASN A 77 0.83 6.31 13.02
N LEU A 78 0.85 4.99 13.21
CA LEU A 78 1.39 4.08 12.21
C LEU A 78 0.62 2.78 12.26
N TYR A 79 0.18 2.31 11.09
CA TYR A 79 -0.49 1.02 11.03
C TYR A 79 -0.17 0.30 9.74
N ALA A 80 -0.25 -1.02 9.81
CA ALA A 80 -0.12 -1.88 8.64
C ALA A 80 -1.51 -2.33 8.21
N SER A 81 -1.70 -2.52 6.92
CA SER A 81 -2.98 -3.02 6.41
C SER A 81 -2.73 -3.94 5.25
N THR A 82 -3.75 -4.71 4.92
CA THR A 82 -3.68 -5.68 3.84
C THR A 82 -5.06 -5.87 3.24
N ALA A 83 -5.07 -6.28 1.98
CA ALA A 83 -6.28 -6.76 1.34
C ALA A 83 -5.99 -8.19 0.90
N LEU A 84 -6.91 -9.09 1.24
CA LEU A 84 -6.75 -10.53 1.01
C LEU A 84 -7.81 -10.99 0.03
N GLU A 85 -7.44 -11.95 -0.80
CA GLU A 85 -8.41 -12.56 -1.69
C GLU A 85 -9.36 -13.44 -0.87
N LYS A 86 -10.66 -13.23 -1.04
CA LYS A 86 -11.63 -14.07 -0.36
C LYS A 86 -11.52 -15.49 -0.87
N GLY A 87 -11.63 -16.42 0.04
CA GLY A 87 -11.57 -17.84 -0.29
C GLY A 87 -10.19 -18.44 -0.13
N THR A 88 -9.14 -17.74 -0.53
CA THR A 88 -7.79 -18.26 -0.38
C THR A 88 -7.01 -17.60 0.74
N GLY A 89 -7.37 -16.37 1.12
CA GLY A 89 -6.62 -15.61 2.11
C GLY A 89 -5.28 -15.12 1.63
N LYS A 90 -5.00 -15.23 0.33
CA LYS A 90 -3.73 -14.77 -0.20
C LYS A 90 -3.70 -13.27 -0.32
N ILE A 91 -2.52 -12.70 -0.15
CA ILE A 91 -2.33 -11.26 -0.03
C ILE A 91 -2.33 -10.60 -1.40
N LYS A 92 -3.14 -9.54 -1.54
CA LYS A 92 -3.15 -8.72 -2.75
C LYS A 92 -2.34 -7.45 -2.58
N THR A 93 -2.22 -6.92 -1.36
CA THR A 93 -1.41 -5.76 -1.08
C THR A 93 -1.05 -5.76 0.39
N LEU A 94 0.17 -5.31 0.67
CA LEU A 94 0.63 -5.04 2.04
C LEU A 94 1.00 -3.59 2.11
N GLN A 95 0.47 -2.88 3.09
CA GLN A 95 0.63 -1.43 3.16
C GLN A 95 1.02 -1.00 4.56
N ILE A 96 1.81 0.05 4.63
CA ILE A 96 2.12 0.71 5.89
C ILE A 96 1.77 2.17 5.72
N THR A 97 0.95 2.70 6.62
CA THR A 97 0.46 4.07 6.56
C THR A 97 0.96 4.85 7.76
N HIS A 98 1.55 5.99 7.49
CA HIS A 98 2.06 6.94 8.48
C HIS A 98 1.14 8.13 8.51
N LEU A 99 0.63 8.45 9.70
CA LEU A 99 -0.20 9.63 9.90
C LEU A 99 0.69 10.75 10.44
N PRO A 100 0.92 11.82 9.68
CA PRO A 100 1.85 12.86 10.10
C PRO A 100 1.42 13.56 11.37
N LEU A 101 2.39 13.95 12.18
CA LEU A 101 2.16 14.71 13.41
C LEU A 101 2.43 16.17 13.13
N GLN A 102 1.77 17.04 13.90
CA GLN A 102 1.86 18.47 13.64
C GLN A 102 3.14 19.09 14.16
N GLN A 103 3.64 18.59 15.29
CA GLN A 103 4.89 19.12 15.84
C GLN A 103 6.07 18.56 15.05
N ALA A 104 6.92 19.47 14.55
CA ALA A 104 8.01 19.08 13.66
C ALA A 104 8.97 18.07 14.30
N THR A 105 9.30 18.25 15.58
CA THR A 105 10.21 17.34 16.25
C THR A 105 9.61 15.94 16.39
N GLU A 106 8.36 15.88 16.80
CA GLU A 106 7.65 14.61 16.95
C GLU A 106 7.45 13.94 15.61
N GLU A 107 7.14 14.74 14.59
CA GLU A 107 6.95 14.19 13.25
C GLU A 107 8.22 13.58 12.71
N LYS A 108 9.36 14.22 12.94
CA LYS A 108 10.64 13.70 12.47
C LYS A 108 10.93 12.33 13.09
N ALA A 109 10.68 12.18 14.39
CA ALA A 109 10.91 10.90 15.07
C ALA A 109 9.92 9.85 14.58
N ALA A 110 8.65 10.23 14.44
CA ALA A 110 7.62 9.30 14.00
C ALA A 110 7.87 8.84 12.56
N ARG A 111 8.33 9.76 11.71
CA ARG A 111 8.63 9.42 10.33
C ARG A 111 9.80 8.45 10.24
N ALA A 112 10.80 8.62 11.09
CA ALA A 112 11.94 7.71 11.10
C ALA A 112 11.49 6.29 11.45
N ILE A 113 10.59 6.15 12.41
CA ILE A 113 10.04 4.85 12.77
C ILE A 113 9.23 4.27 11.60
N ALA A 114 8.42 5.11 10.97
CA ALA A 114 7.62 4.67 9.83
C ALA A 114 8.52 4.14 8.72
N ILE A 115 9.59 4.86 8.40
CA ILE A 115 10.52 4.44 7.35
C ILE A 115 11.21 3.14 7.72
N SER A 116 11.53 2.94 8.99
CA SER A 116 12.12 1.68 9.43
C SER A 116 11.19 0.51 9.17
N TYR A 117 9.89 0.66 9.45
CA TYR A 117 8.92 -0.39 9.17
C TYR A 117 8.73 -0.60 7.67
N MET A 118 8.66 0.47 6.91
CA MET A 118 8.52 0.37 5.46
C MET A 118 9.73 -0.34 4.83
N ALA A 119 10.91 -0.01 5.30
CA ALA A 119 12.14 -0.65 4.83
C ALA A 119 12.18 -2.11 5.21
N ALA A 120 11.73 -2.45 6.42
CA ALA A 120 11.66 -3.84 6.84
C ALA A 120 10.68 -4.63 5.97
N LEU A 121 9.56 -4.03 5.62
CA LEU A 121 8.62 -4.65 4.68
C LEU A 121 9.28 -4.85 3.32
N MET A 122 9.97 -3.84 2.83
CA MET A 122 10.66 -3.93 1.53
C MET A 122 11.65 -5.10 1.52
N ARG A 123 12.39 -5.29 2.61
CA ARG A 123 13.38 -6.37 2.69
C ARG A 123 12.75 -7.75 2.69
N GLN A 124 11.47 -7.89 3.01
CA GLN A 124 10.79 -9.17 2.88
C GLN A 124 10.66 -9.59 1.43
N PHE A 125 10.66 -8.64 0.51
CA PHE A 125 10.49 -8.90 -0.92
C PHE A 125 11.78 -8.65 -1.70
N GLU A 126 12.73 -7.94 -1.14
CA GLU A 126 14.07 -7.76 -1.70
C GLU A 126 15.10 -8.06 -0.63
N PRO A 127 15.26 -9.33 -0.27
CA PRO A 127 16.10 -9.68 0.90
C PRO A 127 17.58 -9.39 0.71
N ALA A 128 18.03 -9.11 -0.50
CA ALA A 128 19.42 -8.74 -0.73
C ALA A 128 19.74 -7.33 -0.28
N LEU A 129 18.74 -6.50 -0.04
CA LEU A 129 18.99 -5.14 0.40
C LEU A 129 19.41 -5.11 1.87
N THR A 130 20.39 -4.28 2.18
CA THR A 130 20.76 -4.02 3.56
C THR A 130 19.74 -3.09 4.21
N VAL A 131 19.85 -2.93 5.53
CA VAL A 131 18.98 -1.99 6.24
C VAL A 131 19.13 -0.60 5.63
N GLU A 132 20.36 -0.15 5.47
CA GLU A 132 20.60 1.19 4.92
C GLU A 132 20.09 1.33 3.50
N GLN A 133 20.35 0.35 2.65
CA GLN A 133 19.89 0.39 1.27
C GLN A 133 18.37 0.47 1.18
N SER A 134 17.69 -0.33 2.00
CA SER A 134 16.23 -0.33 1.98
C SER A 134 15.66 0.98 2.50
N GLN A 135 16.26 1.55 3.54
CA GLN A 135 15.80 2.84 4.05
C GLN A 135 15.99 3.94 3.02
N ASN A 136 17.13 3.94 2.34
CA ASN A 136 17.38 4.93 1.29
C ASN A 136 16.41 4.77 0.14
N LYS A 137 16.09 3.55 -0.22
CA LYS A 137 15.15 3.29 -1.30
C LYS A 137 13.74 3.74 -0.93
N VAL A 138 13.32 3.46 0.30
CA VAL A 138 12.01 3.92 0.77
C VAL A 138 11.97 5.45 0.75
N ASN A 139 13.01 6.11 1.28
CA ASN A 139 13.06 7.57 1.27
C ASN A 139 12.95 8.13 -0.14
N SER A 140 13.63 7.52 -1.09
CA SER A 140 13.58 7.95 -2.49
C SER A 140 12.16 7.81 -3.05
N LEU A 141 11.51 6.69 -2.75
CA LEU A 141 10.15 6.46 -3.24
C LEU A 141 9.16 7.45 -2.63
N LEU A 142 9.30 7.72 -1.34
CA LEU A 142 8.43 8.69 -0.67
C LEU A 142 8.64 10.08 -1.24
N GLU A 143 9.89 10.43 -1.53
CA GLU A 143 10.17 11.74 -2.10
C GLU A 143 9.56 11.88 -3.49
N LYS A 144 9.71 10.84 -4.31
CA LYS A 144 9.16 10.85 -5.67
C LYS A 144 7.64 10.83 -5.68
N GLY A 145 7.03 10.24 -4.66
CA GLY A 145 5.59 10.17 -4.55
C GLY A 145 4.96 11.32 -3.81
N LYS A 146 5.74 12.29 -3.38
CA LYS A 146 5.24 13.38 -2.57
C LYS A 146 4.14 14.15 -3.30
N GLY A 147 3.00 14.30 -2.64
CA GLY A 147 1.85 14.95 -3.23
C GLY A 147 1.13 14.14 -4.28
N SER A 148 1.49 12.88 -4.44
CA SER A 148 0.94 12.04 -5.49
C SER A 148 -0.03 11.02 -4.90
N ARG A 149 -1.14 10.80 -5.59
CA ARG A 149 -2.08 9.78 -5.15
C ARG A 149 -1.58 8.39 -5.43
N PHE A 150 -0.85 8.24 -6.54
CA PHE A 150 -0.29 6.96 -6.91
C PHE A 150 1.02 7.20 -7.60
N TYR A 151 2.12 6.94 -6.92
CA TYR A 151 3.42 6.83 -7.55
C TYR A 151 3.82 5.37 -7.49
N GLN A 152 4.18 4.78 -8.61
CA GLN A 152 4.48 3.37 -8.69
C GLN A 152 5.88 3.14 -9.25
N GLN A 153 6.54 2.12 -8.72
CA GLN A 153 7.81 1.66 -9.27
C GLN A 153 7.85 0.15 -9.27
N GLN A 154 8.04 -0.43 -10.42
CA GLN A 154 8.10 -1.87 -10.59
C GLN A 154 9.51 -2.38 -10.35
N VAL A 155 9.64 -3.48 -9.62
CA VAL A 155 10.90 -4.14 -9.38
C VAL A 155 10.63 -5.64 -9.53
N GLY A 156 11.09 -6.25 -10.63
CA GLY A 156 10.83 -7.66 -10.87
C GLY A 156 9.33 -7.93 -10.92
N ALA A 157 8.89 -8.86 -10.11
CA ALA A 157 7.50 -9.29 -10.08
C ALA A 157 6.66 -8.56 -9.04
N ILE A 158 7.20 -7.48 -8.46
CA ILE A 158 6.47 -6.69 -7.49
C ILE A 158 6.43 -5.24 -7.92
N ARG A 159 5.55 -4.51 -7.27
CA ARG A 159 5.40 -3.09 -7.49
C ARG A 159 5.34 -2.42 -6.13
N TYR A 160 6.09 -1.34 -5.97
CA TYR A 160 5.95 -0.47 -4.81
C TYR A 160 5.02 0.68 -5.20
N VAL A 161 4.11 1.02 -4.30
CA VAL A 161 3.16 2.09 -4.54
C VAL A 161 3.24 3.07 -3.37
N VAL A 162 3.37 4.35 -3.69
CA VAL A 162 3.34 5.40 -2.68
C VAL A 162 2.12 6.26 -2.94
N SER A 163 1.38 6.52 -1.89
CA SER A 163 0.19 7.36 -1.95
C SER A 163 0.31 8.41 -0.85
N ASP A 164 0.36 9.67 -1.24
CA ASP A 164 0.51 10.77 -0.28
C ASP A 164 -0.78 11.57 -0.24
N ASN A 165 -1.53 11.41 0.84
CA ASN A 165 -2.80 12.08 1.04
C ASN A 165 -2.69 13.21 2.07
N GLY A 166 -1.48 13.74 2.25
CA GLY A 166 -1.26 14.85 3.18
C GLY A 166 -1.57 14.44 4.61
N ASP A 167 -2.40 15.22 5.26
CA ASP A 167 -2.73 14.97 6.67
C ASP A 167 -3.42 13.64 6.89
N LYS A 168 -4.00 13.07 5.85
CA LYS A 168 -4.70 11.79 5.97
C LYS A 168 -3.75 10.61 5.93
N GLY A 169 -2.49 10.85 5.63
CA GLY A 169 -1.49 9.81 5.73
C GLY A 169 -0.71 9.58 4.45
N VAL A 170 0.47 9.01 4.64
CA VAL A 170 1.33 8.59 3.55
C VAL A 170 1.41 7.07 3.61
N THR A 171 1.10 6.42 2.52
CA THR A 171 1.07 4.96 2.46
C THR A 171 2.15 4.44 1.53
N PHE A 172 2.88 3.45 2.01
CA PHE A 172 3.84 2.67 1.23
C PHE A 172 3.29 1.27 1.10
N ALA A 173 3.19 0.77 -0.12
CA ALA A 173 2.59 -0.54 -0.37
C ALA A 173 3.50 -1.40 -1.23
N VAL A 174 3.38 -2.72 -1.04
CA VAL A 174 4.03 -3.73 -1.87
C VAL A 174 2.94 -4.61 -2.43
N GLU A 175 2.96 -4.80 -3.75
CA GLU A 175 1.93 -5.57 -4.43
C GLU A 175 2.56 -6.46 -5.48
N PRO A 176 1.98 -7.63 -5.75
CA PRO A 176 2.46 -8.46 -6.85
C PRO A 176 1.95 -7.90 -8.17
N ILE A 177 2.71 -8.17 -9.22
CA ILE A 177 2.25 -7.84 -10.57
C ILE A 177 2.32 -9.07 -11.43
N LYS A 178 1.52 -9.05 -12.50
CA LYS A 178 1.52 -10.12 -13.47
C LYS A 178 2.49 -9.71 -14.56
N LEU A 179 3.52 -10.53 -14.76
CA LEU A 179 4.53 -10.24 -15.76
C LEU A 179 4.03 -10.64 -17.14
N ALA A 180 4.20 -9.73 -18.09
CA ALA A 180 3.77 -9.99 -19.47
C ALA A 180 4.49 -11.19 -20.06
N LEU A 181 5.76 -11.37 -19.68
CA LEU A 181 6.53 -12.47 -20.22
C LEU A 181 6.08 -13.84 -19.74
N SER A 182 5.24 -13.89 -18.73
CA SER A 182 4.72 -15.19 -18.28
C SER A 182 3.68 -15.73 -19.24
N GLU A 183 3.30 -14.95 -20.23
CA GLU A 183 2.39 -15.45 -21.22
C GLU A 183 3.10 -16.37 -22.18
N PRO A 184 2.55 -17.52 -22.44
CA PRO A 184 3.15 -18.42 -23.43
C PRO A 184 3.01 -17.88 -24.83
#